data_cd3e1f6cf95e9f20caeeb10350dc9d1e
#
_entry.id   cd3e1f6cf95e9f20caeeb10350dc9d1e
#
_cell.length_a   1.000
_cell.length_b   1.000
_cell.length_c   1.000
_cell.angle_alpha   90.00
_cell.angle_beta   90.00
_cell.angle_gamma   90.00
#
_symmetry.space_group_name_H-M   'P 1'
#
loop_
_entity.id
_entity.type
_entity.pdbx_description
1 polymer ?
#
loop_
_entity_poly.entity_id
_entity_poly.type
_entity_poly.pdbx_seq_one_letter_code
_entity_poly.pdbx_strand_id
1 'polypeptide(L)'
;MKIIIKHQHEGITKELLYPFVKNLTNGFHRLQVSTNKTGYTHCIPVTNQKISWKRRGNRPYATPIITGEPNKTNQISIICKVTNGICTIITSFWGDLAPKEPLNCLPTDNLQESIEFWKTHALLQEECETYIEDSVPSWYSTEV
;
A
#
# COMPACT_ATOMS: atom_id res chain seq x y z
N MET A 1 11.06 -3.26 23.18
CA MET A 1 11.19 -3.49 21.72
C MET A 1 11.70 -2.25 21.03
N LYS A 2 12.68 -2.41 20.17
CA LYS A 2 13.23 -1.33 19.36
C LYS A 2 12.52 -1.31 18.01
N ILE A 3 12.09 -0.12 17.55
CA ILE A 3 11.42 0.05 16.26
C ILE A 3 12.36 0.78 15.31
N ILE A 4 12.50 0.21 14.11
CA ILE A 4 13.24 0.80 12.98
C ILE A 4 12.24 1.04 11.87
N ILE A 5 12.14 2.28 11.38
CA ILE A 5 11.26 2.63 10.26
C ILE A 5 12.13 2.88 9.04
N LYS A 6 11.95 2.07 7.97
CA LYS A 6 12.71 2.25 6.74
C LYS A 6 12.17 3.37 5.86
N HIS A 7 10.85 3.53 5.80
CA HIS A 7 10.20 4.58 5.02
C HIS A 7 9.17 5.27 5.88
N GLN A 8 9.42 6.53 6.19
CA GLN A 8 8.53 7.31 7.05
C GLN A 8 7.43 7.94 6.20
N HIS A 9 6.17 7.66 6.58
CA HIS A 9 5.01 8.35 6.03
C HIS A 9 4.54 9.43 7.00
N GLU A 10 3.96 10.49 6.47
CA GLU A 10 3.51 11.60 7.28
C GLU A 10 2.53 11.18 8.36
N GLY A 11 2.80 11.58 9.58
CA GLY A 11 1.93 11.28 10.72
C GLY A 11 2.09 9.89 11.30
N ILE A 12 2.87 9.01 10.68
CA ILE A 12 3.12 7.66 11.19
C ILE A 12 4.47 7.63 11.88
N THR A 13 4.45 7.70 13.20
CA THR A 13 5.65 7.76 14.04
C THR A 13 5.87 6.46 14.79
N LYS A 14 7.06 6.29 15.33
CA LYS A 14 7.37 5.13 16.19
C LYS A 14 6.41 5.06 17.38
N GLU A 15 6.10 6.21 17.97
CA GLU A 15 5.20 6.30 19.12
C GLU A 15 3.80 5.83 18.76
N LEU A 16 3.32 6.17 17.56
CA LEU A 16 2.01 5.74 17.09
C LEU A 16 1.96 4.23 16.87
N LEU A 17 3.03 3.66 16.34
CA LEU A 17 3.09 2.24 15.99
C LEU A 17 3.37 1.33 17.19
N TYR A 18 4.08 1.81 18.18
CA TYR A 18 4.56 0.99 19.31
C TYR A 18 3.47 0.14 19.97
N PRO A 19 2.28 0.69 20.32
CA PRO A 19 1.26 -0.13 21.00
C PRO A 19 0.81 -1.34 20.18
N PHE A 20 0.91 -1.27 18.87
CA PHE A 20 0.44 -2.34 17.99
C PHE A 20 1.49 -3.39 17.70
N VAL A 21 2.78 -3.07 17.87
CA VAL A 21 3.86 -3.99 17.51
C VAL A 21 4.63 -4.52 18.72
N LYS A 22 4.47 -3.94 19.89
CA LYS A 22 5.29 -4.25 21.08
C LYS A 22 5.24 -5.71 21.53
N ASN A 23 4.14 -6.41 21.24
CA ASN A 23 3.95 -7.80 21.67
C ASN A 23 4.02 -8.81 20.51
N LEU A 24 4.45 -8.39 19.32
CA LEU A 24 4.55 -9.28 18.19
C LEU A 24 5.71 -10.28 18.38
N THR A 25 5.48 -11.50 17.97
CA THR A 25 6.50 -12.56 18.00
C THR A 25 7.44 -12.42 16.80
N ASN A 26 8.58 -13.12 16.84
CA ASN A 26 9.52 -13.14 15.71
C ASN A 26 8.82 -13.59 14.42
N GLY A 27 9.17 -12.96 13.32
CA GLY A 27 8.64 -13.28 12.00
C GLY A 27 8.07 -12.08 11.28
N PHE A 28 7.47 -12.32 10.12
CA PHE A 28 6.78 -11.31 9.34
C PHE A 28 5.35 -11.11 9.83
N HIS A 29 4.91 -9.86 9.82
CA HIS A 29 3.55 -9.52 10.22
C HIS A 29 2.96 -8.50 9.26
N ARG A 30 1.67 -8.67 8.97
CA ARG A 30 0.85 -7.73 8.21
C ARG A 30 -0.36 -7.40 9.07
N LEU A 31 -0.44 -6.16 9.50
CA LEU A 31 -1.47 -5.70 10.43
C LEU A 31 -2.27 -4.56 9.83
N GLN A 32 -3.55 -4.55 10.16
CA GLN A 32 -4.41 -3.39 9.91
C GLN A 32 -5.04 -3.01 11.23
N VAL A 33 -4.78 -1.79 11.69
CA VAL A 33 -5.18 -1.35 13.02
C VAL A 33 -5.86 0.01 12.96
N SER A 34 -6.74 0.25 13.94
CA SER A 34 -7.38 1.55 14.11
C SER A 34 -6.59 2.37 15.13
N THR A 35 -6.42 3.65 14.83
CA THR A 35 -5.70 4.57 15.71
C THR A 35 -6.63 5.68 16.17
N ASN A 36 -6.13 6.52 17.11
CA ASN A 36 -6.84 7.72 17.54
C ASN A 36 -6.44 8.96 16.72
N LYS A 37 -5.70 8.75 15.65
CA LYS A 37 -5.28 9.82 14.74
C LYS A 37 -5.87 9.60 13.36
N THR A 38 -5.85 10.63 12.55
CA THR A 38 -6.42 10.60 11.20
C THR A 38 -5.33 10.91 10.18
N GLY A 39 -5.31 10.13 9.11
CA GLY A 39 -4.47 10.38 7.94
C GLY A 39 -5.30 10.26 6.67
N TYR A 40 -4.63 10.22 5.53
CA TYR A 40 -5.29 10.15 4.23
C TYR A 40 -4.79 8.93 3.47
N THR A 41 -5.73 8.12 2.98
CA THR A 41 -5.39 7.00 2.11
C THR A 41 -5.31 7.46 0.65
N HIS A 42 -4.32 6.96 -0.07
CA HIS A 42 -4.12 7.25 -1.49
C HIS A 42 -4.46 6.07 -2.40
N CYS A 43 -4.88 4.95 -1.82
CA CYS A 43 -5.39 3.81 -2.57
C CYS A 43 -6.89 3.75 -2.33
N ILE A 44 -7.69 4.03 -3.35
CA ILE A 44 -9.14 4.16 -3.20
C ILE A 44 -9.89 3.29 -4.19
N PRO A 45 -11.12 2.88 -3.84
CA PRO A 45 -11.98 2.18 -4.79
C PRO A 45 -12.31 3.06 -6.00
N VAL A 46 -12.34 2.44 -7.17
CA VAL A 46 -12.71 3.13 -8.42
C VAL A 46 -14.11 2.67 -8.82
N THR A 47 -15.01 3.62 -9.03
CA THR A 47 -16.36 3.31 -9.46
C THR A 47 -16.60 3.71 -10.91
N ASN A 48 -16.55 4.99 -11.23
CA ASN A 48 -16.83 5.49 -12.58
C ASN A 48 -15.75 6.43 -13.10
N GLN A 49 -14.61 6.50 -12.43
CA GLN A 49 -13.53 7.37 -12.85
C GLN A 49 -12.71 6.74 -13.98
N LYS A 50 -12.14 7.58 -14.79
CA LYS A 50 -11.20 7.16 -15.83
C LYS A 50 -9.85 6.83 -15.20
N ILE A 51 -9.37 5.62 -15.42
CA ILE A 51 -8.08 5.15 -14.94
C ILE A 51 -7.01 5.45 -15.97
N SER A 52 -5.90 6.05 -15.53
CA SER A 52 -4.69 6.18 -16.32
C SER A 52 -3.68 5.14 -15.86
N TRP A 53 -2.97 4.54 -16.79
CA TRP A 53 -1.94 3.55 -16.48
C TRP A 53 -0.59 4.20 -16.60
N LYS A 54 0.13 4.32 -15.49
CA LYS A 54 1.39 5.05 -15.45
C LYS A 54 2.42 4.27 -14.65
N ARG A 55 3.69 4.38 -15.07
CA ARG A 55 4.80 3.88 -14.27
C ARG A 55 5.32 4.97 -13.36
N ARG A 56 5.56 4.62 -12.10
CA ARG A 56 6.08 5.56 -11.11
C ARG A 56 7.58 5.38 -10.96
N GLY A 57 8.35 6.45 -11.15
CA GLY A 57 9.79 6.42 -10.97
C GLY A 57 10.44 5.31 -11.81
N ASN A 58 11.19 4.44 -11.16
CA ASN A 58 11.93 3.37 -11.82
C ASN A 58 11.19 2.03 -11.86
N ARG A 59 9.90 2.01 -11.53
CA ARG A 59 9.15 0.75 -11.55
C ARG A 59 8.99 0.23 -12.97
N PRO A 60 9.19 -1.08 -13.20
CA PRO A 60 9.09 -1.65 -14.54
C PRO A 60 7.66 -2.01 -14.96
N TYR A 61 6.66 -1.67 -14.17
CA TYR A 61 5.27 -2.03 -14.42
C TYR A 61 4.36 -0.82 -14.24
N ALA A 62 3.24 -0.84 -14.97
CA ALA A 62 2.24 0.20 -14.89
C ALA A 62 1.36 0.03 -13.65
N THR A 63 0.95 1.15 -13.08
CA THR A 63 0.08 1.24 -11.90
C THR A 63 -1.19 1.98 -12.29
N PRO A 64 -2.36 1.55 -11.79
CA PRO A 64 -3.60 2.30 -12.05
C PRO A 64 -3.61 3.58 -11.24
N ILE A 65 -3.80 4.71 -11.92
CA ILE A 65 -3.75 6.05 -11.34
C ILE A 65 -5.04 6.78 -11.67
N ILE A 66 -5.59 7.47 -10.68
CA ILE A 66 -6.73 8.36 -10.87
C ILE A 66 -6.45 9.71 -10.24
N THR A 67 -7.22 10.70 -10.65
CA THR A 67 -7.21 12.04 -10.06
C THR A 67 -8.38 12.14 -9.09
N GLY A 68 -8.17 12.72 -7.93
CA GLY A 68 -9.23 12.88 -6.93
C GLY A 68 -8.68 13.28 -5.58
N GLU A 69 -9.58 13.35 -4.61
CA GLU A 69 -9.23 13.69 -3.25
C GLU A 69 -8.97 12.41 -2.43
N PRO A 70 -7.94 12.39 -1.60
CA PRO A 70 -7.71 11.25 -0.72
C PRO A 70 -8.80 11.15 0.34
N ASN A 71 -9.11 9.93 0.77
CA ASN A 71 -10.09 9.68 1.82
C ASN A 71 -9.42 9.76 3.19
N LYS A 72 -10.11 10.38 4.14
CA LYS A 72 -9.68 10.36 5.54
C LYS A 72 -9.88 8.99 6.14
N THR A 73 -8.93 8.56 6.97
CA THR A 73 -9.03 7.28 7.64
C THR A 73 -8.25 7.32 8.96
N ASN A 74 -8.69 6.52 9.94
CA ASN A 74 -7.95 6.27 11.15
C ASN A 74 -7.27 4.90 11.13
N GLN A 75 -7.37 4.19 10.02
CA GLN A 75 -6.77 2.87 9.84
C GLN A 75 -5.34 3.01 9.35
N ILE A 76 -4.43 2.20 9.91
CA ILE A 76 -3.05 2.09 9.44
C ILE A 76 -2.78 0.65 9.10
N SER A 77 -2.14 0.45 7.96
CA SER A 77 -1.58 -0.85 7.57
C SER A 77 -0.10 -0.87 7.90
N ILE A 78 0.36 -1.93 8.55
CA ILE A 78 1.74 -2.10 9.00
C ILE A 78 2.27 -3.42 8.45
N ILE A 79 3.38 -3.35 7.72
CA ILE A 79 4.10 -4.53 7.29
C ILE A 79 5.47 -4.48 7.94
N CYS A 80 5.79 -5.47 8.77
CA CYS A 80 7.00 -5.44 9.55
C CYS A 80 7.59 -6.84 9.73
N LYS A 81 8.85 -6.87 10.16
CA LYS A 81 9.55 -8.09 10.55
C LYS A 81 10.12 -7.88 11.94
N VAL A 82 9.83 -8.83 12.83
CA VAL A 82 10.36 -8.83 14.19
C VAL A 82 11.46 -9.88 14.30
N THR A 83 12.61 -9.48 14.84
CA THR A 83 13.74 -10.36 15.11
C THR A 83 14.38 -9.95 16.40
N ASN A 84 14.31 -10.83 17.41
CA ASN A 84 15.00 -10.66 18.70
C ASN A 84 14.81 -9.29 19.33
N GLY A 85 13.55 -8.86 19.48
CA GLY A 85 13.22 -7.60 20.13
C GLY A 85 13.36 -6.36 19.25
N ILE A 86 13.65 -6.54 17.95
CA ILE A 86 13.73 -5.44 17.00
C ILE A 86 12.60 -5.60 15.98
N CYS A 87 11.77 -4.58 15.88
CA CYS A 87 10.70 -4.52 14.88
C CYS A 87 11.14 -3.58 13.76
N THR A 88 11.37 -4.13 12.57
CA THR A 88 11.68 -3.35 11.38
C THR A 88 10.39 -3.12 10.61
N ILE A 89 9.97 -1.88 10.52
CA ILE A 89 8.81 -1.49 9.72
C ILE A 89 9.24 -1.43 8.27
N ILE A 90 8.83 -2.40 7.49
CA ILE A 90 9.14 -2.47 6.06
C ILE A 90 8.37 -1.38 5.33
N THR A 91 7.07 -1.28 5.63
CA THR A 91 6.24 -0.18 5.17
C THR A 91 5.05 -0.01 6.10
N SER A 92 4.56 1.21 6.21
CA SER A 92 3.32 1.51 6.90
C SER A 92 2.65 2.68 6.20
N PHE A 93 1.34 2.65 6.11
CA PHE A 93 0.59 3.69 5.38
C PHE A 93 -0.81 3.79 5.93
N TRP A 94 -1.43 4.93 5.70
CA TRP A 94 -2.82 5.14 6.04
C TRP A 94 -3.73 4.42 5.07
N GLY A 95 -4.70 3.67 5.59
CA GLY A 95 -5.68 2.97 4.80
C GLY A 95 -5.60 1.46 4.95
N ASP A 96 -6.41 0.77 4.15
CA ASP A 96 -6.55 -0.67 4.20
C ASP A 96 -5.34 -1.38 3.60
N LEU A 97 -5.11 -2.61 4.07
CA LEU A 97 -4.10 -3.46 3.47
C LEU A 97 -4.42 -3.71 2.00
N ALA A 98 -3.47 -3.33 1.14
CA ALA A 98 -3.55 -3.61 -0.28
C ALA A 98 -2.54 -4.72 -0.60
N PRO A 99 -2.92 -5.70 -1.44
CA PRO A 99 -1.94 -6.69 -1.89
C PRO A 99 -0.93 -6.05 -2.82
N LYS A 100 0.19 -6.73 -3.05
CA LYS A 100 1.15 -6.31 -4.07
C LYS A 100 0.44 -6.23 -5.41
N GLU A 101 0.86 -5.30 -6.24
CA GLU A 101 0.31 -5.21 -7.60
C GLU A 101 0.65 -6.49 -8.39
N PRO A 102 -0.20 -6.90 -9.36
CA PRO A 102 -0.05 -8.21 -10.01
C PRO A 102 1.34 -8.49 -10.59
N LEU A 103 1.93 -7.51 -11.27
CA LEU A 103 3.26 -7.71 -11.85
C LEU A 103 4.39 -7.68 -10.82
N ASN A 104 4.09 -7.34 -9.56
CA ASN A 104 5.04 -7.37 -8.46
C ASN A 104 4.85 -8.61 -7.57
N CYS A 105 3.89 -9.47 -7.89
CA CYS A 105 3.66 -10.69 -7.12
C CYS A 105 4.75 -11.72 -7.36
N LEU A 106 5.16 -12.36 -6.27
CA LEU A 106 6.06 -13.50 -6.30
C LEU A 106 5.24 -14.80 -6.44
N PRO A 107 5.88 -15.93 -6.80
CA PRO A 107 5.14 -17.20 -6.87
C PRO A 107 4.43 -17.61 -5.58
N THR A 108 4.89 -17.11 -4.44
CA THR A 108 4.27 -17.37 -3.13
C THR A 108 3.10 -16.44 -2.82
N ASP A 109 2.90 -15.39 -3.59
CA ASP A 109 1.80 -14.45 -3.39
C ASP A 109 0.53 -14.96 -4.07
N ASN A 110 -0.62 -14.48 -3.60
CA ASN A 110 -1.90 -14.81 -4.23
C ASN A 110 -2.18 -13.85 -5.37
N LEU A 111 -1.81 -14.25 -6.57
CA LEU A 111 -1.97 -13.42 -7.77
C LEU A 111 -3.44 -13.10 -8.06
N GLN A 112 -4.34 -14.07 -7.87
CA GLN A 112 -5.76 -13.85 -8.14
C GLN A 112 -6.35 -12.80 -7.22
N GLU A 113 -6.00 -12.81 -5.94
CA GLU A 113 -6.42 -11.78 -4.99
C GLU A 113 -5.91 -10.40 -5.40
N SER A 114 -4.65 -10.33 -5.84
CA SER A 114 -4.06 -9.10 -6.33
C SER A 114 -4.82 -8.54 -7.53
N ILE A 115 -5.12 -9.38 -8.51
CA ILE A 115 -5.86 -8.97 -9.72
C ILE A 115 -7.24 -8.47 -9.34
N GLU A 116 -7.97 -9.20 -8.51
CA GLU A 116 -9.32 -8.80 -8.08
C GLU A 116 -9.31 -7.46 -7.37
N PHE A 117 -8.35 -7.25 -6.49
CA PHE A 117 -8.23 -5.97 -5.78
C PHE A 117 -7.93 -4.82 -6.75
N TRP A 118 -6.91 -4.98 -7.59
CA TRP A 118 -6.45 -3.89 -8.45
C TRP A 118 -7.35 -3.64 -9.66
N LYS A 119 -8.30 -4.52 -9.94
CA LYS A 119 -9.36 -4.23 -10.93
C LYS A 119 -10.36 -3.20 -10.42
N THR A 120 -10.45 -3.03 -9.10
CA THR A 120 -11.44 -2.14 -8.49
C THR A 120 -10.83 -1.00 -7.70
N HIS A 121 -9.52 -0.89 -7.66
CA HIS A 121 -8.82 0.14 -6.89
C HIS A 121 -7.76 0.81 -7.74
N ALA A 122 -7.42 2.04 -7.37
CA ALA A 122 -6.34 2.79 -8.01
C ALA A 122 -5.67 3.70 -6.99
N LEU A 123 -4.46 4.13 -7.33
CA LEU A 123 -3.72 5.10 -6.52
C LEU A 123 -4.05 6.50 -6.99
N LEU A 124 -4.11 7.43 -6.05
CA LEU A 124 -4.23 8.84 -6.38
C LEU A 124 -2.87 9.37 -6.86
N GLN A 125 -2.90 10.18 -7.90
CA GLN A 125 -1.69 10.81 -8.40
C GLN A 125 -1.17 11.83 -7.40
N GLU A 126 0.11 11.72 -7.04
CA GLU A 126 0.79 12.68 -6.17
C GLU A 126 1.59 13.66 -7.01
N GLU A 127 1.52 14.95 -6.66
CA GLU A 127 2.16 16.00 -7.43
C GLU A 127 3.68 15.92 -7.43
N CYS A 128 4.26 15.39 -6.34
CA CYS A 128 5.71 15.31 -6.20
C CYS A 128 6.33 14.09 -6.90
N GLU A 129 5.55 13.20 -7.46
CA GLU A 129 6.06 12.00 -8.12
C GLU A 129 6.08 12.15 -9.63
N THR A 130 7.09 11.56 -10.26
CA THR A 130 7.19 11.51 -11.71
C THR A 130 6.46 10.28 -12.24
N TYR A 131 5.53 10.51 -13.15
CA TYR A 131 4.76 9.45 -13.79
C TYR A 131 5.05 9.42 -15.28
N ILE A 132 5.18 8.21 -15.82
CA ILE A 132 5.38 7.97 -17.24
C ILE A 132 4.17 7.18 -17.76
N GLU A 133 3.49 7.72 -18.77
CA GLU A 133 2.35 7.04 -19.39
C GLU A 133 2.77 5.66 -19.90
N ASP A 134 1.90 4.69 -19.71
CA ASP A 134 2.14 3.33 -20.15
C ASP A 134 0.85 2.70 -20.67
N SER A 135 0.97 1.57 -21.31
CA SER A 135 -0.18 0.82 -21.82
C SER A 135 -0.89 0.06 -20.71
N VAL A 136 -2.14 -0.28 -20.95
CA VAL A 136 -2.94 -1.09 -20.03
C VAL A 136 -2.30 -2.48 -19.91
N PRO A 137 -2.01 -2.96 -18.69
CA PRO A 137 -1.42 -4.28 -18.53
C PRO A 137 -2.42 -5.39 -18.87
N SER A 138 -1.88 -6.52 -19.32
CA SER A 138 -2.71 -7.65 -19.77
C SER A 138 -3.61 -8.22 -18.68
N TRP A 139 -3.16 -8.19 -17.43
CA TRP A 139 -3.96 -8.73 -16.33
C TRP A 139 -5.25 -7.94 -16.07
N TYR A 140 -5.29 -6.69 -16.50
CA TYR A 140 -6.48 -5.83 -16.32
C TYR A 140 -7.58 -6.16 -17.33
N SER A 141 -7.25 -6.79 -18.43
CA SER A 141 -8.23 -7.10 -19.46
C SER A 141 -9.39 -7.91 -18.88
N THR A 142 -10.58 -7.40 -19.06
CA THR A 142 -11.82 -8.07 -18.65
C THR A 142 -12.57 -8.63 -19.83
N GLU A 143 -11.96 -8.62 -20.99
CA GLU A 143 -12.56 -9.14 -22.19
C GLU A 143 -12.81 -10.64 -22.07
N VAL A 144 -13.97 -11.02 -22.41
CA VAL A 144 -14.42 -12.39 -22.33
C VAL A 144 -14.77 -12.90 -23.73
#